data_76b43d359195d7b2414e6e20c9d24a33
#
_entry.id   76b43d359195d7b2414e6e20c9d24a33
#
_cell.length_a   1.000
_cell.length_b   1.000
_cell.length_c   1.000
_cell.angle_alpha   90.00
_cell.angle_beta   90.00
_cell.angle_gamma   90.00
#
_symmetry.space_group_name_H-M   'P 1'
#
loop_
_entity.id
_entity.type
_entity.pdbx_description
1 polymer ?
#
loop_
_entity_poly.entity_id
_entity_poly.type
_entity_poly.pdbx_seq_one_letter_code
_entity_poly.pdbx_strand_id
1 'polypeptide(L)'
;MVLHSSAETAGSSEAIAEARAELPEEFERLYAEHFEFIWRSLRRLGVRPEDLDDAVQDVFIVFLRRRSEFRGQSSQRTWLFGIANNVAHEYRRKQQRAARAEPMTEGHPAHGPSPLDQASSTEALRLVDAFLASLDDNKRNVFILAELEQMSAPEIATALSVKLNTVYSRLRVAREAFFAFLRQASDQP
;
A
#
# COMPACT_ATOMS: atom_id res chain seq x y z
N MET A 1 -13.54 1.85 42.30
CA MET A 1 -14.66 1.12 41.66
C MET A 1 -14.94 1.84 40.34
N VAL A 2 -14.30 1.41 39.29
CA VAL A 2 -14.39 2.00 37.93
C VAL A 2 -14.75 0.86 36.99
N LEU A 3 -16.00 0.83 36.56
CA LEU A 3 -16.49 0.00 35.45
C LEU A 3 -16.98 0.98 34.37
N HIS A 4 -16.18 1.24 33.37
CA HIS A 4 -16.63 1.82 32.09
C HIS A 4 -15.51 1.63 31.08
N SER A 5 -15.52 0.55 30.32
CA SER A 5 -14.81 0.48 29.02
C SER A 5 -15.11 -0.78 28.19
N SER A 6 -16.30 -1.35 28.27
CA SER A 6 -16.61 -2.53 27.44
C SER A 6 -17.75 -2.33 26.44
N ALA A 7 -18.33 -1.13 26.34
CA ALA A 7 -19.50 -0.90 25.51
C ALA A 7 -19.18 -0.22 24.14
N GLU A 8 -18.00 0.37 23.99
CA GLU A 8 -17.69 1.11 22.74
C GLU A 8 -17.18 0.22 21.59
N THR A 9 -16.61 -0.93 21.90
CA THR A 9 -16.08 -1.85 20.86
C THR A 9 -17.17 -2.72 20.20
N ALA A 10 -18.26 -3.00 20.88
CA ALA A 10 -19.35 -3.79 20.32
C ALA A 10 -20.19 -3.00 19.30
N GLY A 11 -20.48 -1.72 19.58
CA GLY A 11 -21.25 -0.87 18.68
C GLY A 11 -20.56 -0.57 17.35
N SER A 12 -19.23 -0.57 17.32
CA SER A 12 -18.47 -0.35 16.08
C SER A 12 -18.51 -1.58 15.16
N SER A 13 -18.50 -2.79 15.73
CA SER A 13 -18.56 -4.05 14.96
C SER A 13 -19.96 -4.31 14.37
N GLU A 14 -21.01 -3.98 15.13
CA GLU A 14 -22.40 -4.12 14.64
C GLU A 14 -22.74 -3.07 13.58
N ALA A 15 -22.32 -1.84 13.75
CA ALA A 15 -22.50 -0.78 12.74
C ALA A 15 -21.74 -1.09 11.43
N ILE A 16 -20.57 -1.72 11.52
CA ILE A 16 -19.83 -2.19 10.34
C ILE A 16 -20.55 -3.38 9.67
N ALA A 17 -21.13 -4.28 10.46
CA ALA A 17 -21.89 -5.41 9.95
C ALA A 17 -23.21 -4.98 9.30
N GLU A 18 -23.93 -4.03 9.87
CA GLU A 18 -25.14 -3.43 9.27
C GLU A 18 -24.83 -2.66 7.98
N ALA A 19 -23.79 -1.82 7.98
CA ALA A 19 -23.34 -1.13 6.77
C ALA A 19 -22.91 -2.10 5.66
N ARG A 20 -22.42 -3.30 6.04
CA ARG A 20 -22.04 -4.36 5.10
C ARG A 20 -23.26 -5.07 4.50
N ALA A 21 -24.37 -5.18 5.23
CA ALA A 21 -25.61 -5.80 4.75
C ALA A 21 -26.35 -4.96 3.68
N GLU A 22 -26.03 -3.66 3.57
CA GLU A 22 -26.62 -2.75 2.60
C GLU A 22 -25.74 -2.50 1.35
N LEU A 23 -24.54 -3.10 1.30
CA LEU A 23 -23.68 -2.93 0.13
C LEU A 23 -24.22 -3.74 -1.06
N PRO A 24 -24.32 -3.16 -2.26
CA PRO A 24 -24.72 -3.90 -3.46
C PRO A 24 -23.79 -5.11 -3.65
N GLU A 25 -24.35 -6.25 -4.06
CA GLU A 25 -23.56 -7.48 -4.40
C GLU A 25 -22.38 -7.20 -5.34
N GLU A 26 -22.51 -6.19 -6.17
CA GLU A 26 -21.46 -5.71 -7.06
C GLU A 26 -20.22 -5.19 -6.30
N PHE A 27 -20.43 -4.51 -5.16
CA PHE A 27 -19.33 -4.05 -4.33
C PHE A 27 -18.65 -5.19 -3.59
N GLU A 28 -19.40 -6.17 -3.09
CA GLU A 28 -18.82 -7.34 -2.43
C GLU A 28 -17.91 -8.12 -3.38
N ARG A 29 -18.35 -8.30 -4.63
CA ARG A 29 -17.53 -8.93 -5.67
C ARG A 29 -16.28 -8.14 -5.96
N LEU A 30 -16.38 -6.85 -6.15
CA LEU A 30 -15.24 -5.96 -6.39
C LEU A 30 -14.26 -5.98 -5.20
N TYR A 31 -14.77 -5.94 -3.98
CA TYR A 31 -13.97 -6.02 -2.78
C TYR A 31 -13.21 -7.36 -2.72
N ALA A 32 -13.89 -8.47 -2.91
CA ALA A 32 -13.27 -9.80 -2.89
C ALA A 32 -12.21 -9.96 -4.00
N GLU A 33 -12.48 -9.43 -5.20
CA GLU A 33 -11.55 -9.51 -6.34
C GLU A 33 -10.28 -8.69 -6.12
N HIS A 34 -10.39 -7.52 -5.47
CA HIS A 34 -9.28 -6.56 -5.41
C HIS A 34 -8.64 -6.42 -4.03
N PHE A 35 -9.19 -7.04 -2.97
CA PHE A 35 -8.68 -6.92 -1.60
C PHE A 35 -7.19 -7.25 -1.49
N GLU A 36 -6.80 -8.46 -1.93
CA GLU A 36 -5.40 -8.88 -1.85
C GLU A 36 -4.44 -7.99 -2.66
N PHE A 37 -4.89 -7.55 -3.83
CA PHE A 37 -4.12 -6.63 -4.64
C PHE A 37 -3.86 -5.30 -3.91
N ILE A 38 -4.90 -4.72 -3.31
CA ILE A 38 -4.80 -3.46 -2.56
C ILE A 38 -3.94 -3.64 -1.32
N TRP A 39 -4.15 -4.71 -0.55
CA TRP A 39 -3.39 -5.01 0.65
C TRP A 39 -1.88 -5.13 0.36
N ARG A 40 -1.51 -5.93 -0.65
CA ARG A 40 -0.11 -6.06 -1.10
C ARG A 40 0.46 -4.74 -1.61
N SER A 41 -0.33 -3.98 -2.34
CA SER A 41 0.09 -2.68 -2.86
C SER A 41 0.40 -1.68 -1.76
N LEU A 42 -0.49 -1.54 -0.76
CA LEU A 42 -0.30 -0.65 0.39
C LEU A 42 0.93 -1.03 1.20
N ARG A 43 1.13 -2.33 1.48
CA ARG A 43 2.33 -2.83 2.15
C ARG A 43 3.61 -2.45 1.39
N ARG A 44 3.66 -2.71 0.08
CA ARG A 44 4.81 -2.38 -0.78
C ARG A 44 5.03 -0.87 -0.94
N LEU A 45 3.97 -0.09 -0.83
CA LEU A 45 4.01 1.37 -0.81
C LEU A 45 4.50 1.93 0.53
N GLY A 46 4.75 1.08 1.53
CA GLY A 46 5.37 1.45 2.80
C GLY A 46 4.38 1.88 3.87
N VAL A 47 3.12 1.43 3.80
CA VAL A 47 2.18 1.49 4.94
C VAL A 47 2.62 0.46 5.97
N ARG A 48 2.63 0.84 7.25
CA ARG A 48 3.05 -0.05 8.34
C ARG A 48 2.04 -1.20 8.52
N PRO A 49 2.49 -2.38 8.99
CA PRO A 49 1.61 -3.53 9.20
C PRO A 49 0.38 -3.22 10.07
N GLU A 50 0.56 -2.45 11.14
CA GLU A 50 -0.51 -2.06 12.06
C GLU A 50 -1.56 -1.12 11.46
N ASP A 51 -1.24 -0.43 10.37
CA ASP A 51 -2.11 0.52 9.68
C ASP A 51 -2.75 -0.08 8.41
N LEU A 52 -2.37 -1.31 8.00
CA LEU A 52 -2.75 -1.88 6.69
C LEU A 52 -4.26 -2.07 6.54
N ASP A 53 -4.91 -2.63 7.55
CA ASP A 53 -6.34 -2.93 7.50
C ASP A 53 -7.17 -1.64 7.39
N ASP A 54 -6.81 -0.61 8.16
CA ASP A 54 -7.44 0.70 8.09
C ASP A 54 -7.18 1.36 6.72
N ALA A 55 -5.95 1.26 6.21
CA ALA A 55 -5.61 1.82 4.90
C ALA A 55 -6.35 1.12 3.75
N VAL A 56 -6.56 -0.20 3.82
CA VAL A 56 -7.38 -0.94 2.85
C VAL A 56 -8.81 -0.45 2.90
N GLN A 57 -9.38 -0.33 4.09
CA GLN A 57 -10.73 0.18 4.29
C GLN A 57 -10.88 1.59 3.69
N ASP A 58 -9.93 2.49 3.96
CA ASP A 58 -9.92 3.85 3.41
C ASP A 58 -9.91 3.85 1.87
N VAL A 59 -9.13 2.96 1.23
CA VAL A 59 -9.12 2.83 -0.24
C VAL A 59 -10.50 2.49 -0.76
N PHE A 60 -11.19 1.52 -0.16
CA PHE A 60 -12.53 1.12 -0.63
C PHE A 60 -13.60 2.16 -0.30
N ILE A 61 -13.49 2.90 0.82
CA ILE A 61 -14.36 4.04 1.12
C ILE A 61 -14.20 5.14 0.06
N VAL A 62 -12.96 5.50 -0.29
CA VAL A 62 -12.70 6.49 -1.35
C VAL A 62 -13.22 6.00 -2.69
N PHE A 63 -13.02 4.71 -3.02
CA PHE A 63 -13.58 4.10 -4.23
C PHE A 63 -15.09 4.26 -4.29
N LEU A 64 -15.82 3.90 -3.22
CA LEU A 64 -17.28 4.01 -3.17
C LEU A 64 -17.76 5.45 -3.36
N ARG A 65 -17.12 6.41 -2.69
CA ARG A 65 -17.46 7.84 -2.80
C ARG A 65 -17.25 8.38 -4.21
N ARG A 66 -16.25 7.87 -4.92
CA ARG A 66 -15.84 8.36 -6.24
C ARG A 66 -16.26 7.45 -7.40
N ARG A 67 -17.01 6.38 -7.15
CA ARG A 67 -17.41 5.40 -8.19
C ARG A 67 -18.12 6.03 -9.38
N SER A 68 -18.91 7.10 -9.17
CA SER A 68 -19.57 7.83 -10.24
C SER A 68 -18.62 8.60 -11.16
N GLU A 69 -17.39 8.85 -10.73
CA GLU A 69 -16.34 9.48 -11.54
C GLU A 69 -15.65 8.48 -12.46
N PHE A 70 -15.78 7.19 -12.19
CA PHE A 70 -15.16 6.14 -13.00
C PHE A 70 -15.86 6.01 -14.35
N ARG A 71 -15.20 6.47 -15.41
CA ARG A 71 -15.71 6.49 -16.78
C ARG A 71 -15.21 5.35 -17.67
N GLY A 72 -14.61 4.30 -17.09
CA GLY A 72 -14.04 3.19 -17.86
C GLY A 72 -12.81 3.54 -18.70
N GLN A 73 -12.12 4.66 -18.43
CA GLN A 73 -10.93 5.09 -19.15
C GLN A 73 -9.68 4.23 -18.81
N SER A 74 -9.77 3.43 -17.76
CA SER A 74 -8.76 2.47 -17.32
C SER A 74 -9.43 1.24 -16.72
N SER A 75 -8.65 0.19 -16.40
CA SER A 75 -9.18 -0.90 -15.60
C SER A 75 -9.53 -0.43 -14.17
N GLN A 76 -10.48 -1.11 -13.51
CA GLN A 76 -10.79 -0.86 -12.10
C GLN A 76 -9.54 -1.01 -11.23
N ARG A 77 -8.70 -2.00 -11.54
CA ARG A 77 -7.41 -2.23 -10.86
C ARG A 77 -6.47 -1.04 -10.96
N THR A 78 -6.34 -0.44 -12.14
CA THR A 78 -5.54 0.78 -12.36
C THR A 78 -6.06 1.93 -11.52
N TRP A 79 -7.37 2.11 -11.48
CA TRP A 79 -7.99 3.20 -10.73
C TRP A 79 -7.85 3.00 -9.22
N LEU A 80 -8.10 1.79 -8.73
CA LEU A 80 -7.91 1.41 -7.33
C LEU A 80 -6.46 1.61 -6.87
N PHE A 81 -5.47 1.28 -7.72
CA PHE A 81 -4.09 1.57 -7.38
C PHE A 81 -3.80 3.07 -7.25
N GLY A 82 -4.37 3.90 -8.11
CA GLY A 82 -4.26 5.35 -7.98
C GLY A 82 -4.78 5.87 -6.63
N ILE A 83 -5.90 5.31 -6.15
CA ILE A 83 -6.45 5.60 -4.82
C ILE A 83 -5.51 5.09 -3.73
N ALA A 84 -5.07 3.83 -3.81
CA ALA A 84 -4.16 3.22 -2.84
C ALA A 84 -2.83 3.99 -2.71
N ASN A 85 -2.28 4.48 -3.81
CA ASN A 85 -1.08 5.31 -3.80
C ASN A 85 -1.27 6.61 -3.00
N ASN A 86 -2.42 7.27 -3.16
CA ASN A 86 -2.74 8.49 -2.40
C ASN A 86 -2.93 8.19 -0.91
N VAL A 87 -3.67 7.14 -0.57
CA VAL A 87 -3.86 6.68 0.81
C VAL A 87 -2.52 6.33 1.45
N ALA A 88 -1.68 5.53 0.79
CA ALA A 88 -0.36 5.19 1.29
C ALA A 88 0.51 6.43 1.56
N HIS A 89 0.44 7.44 0.68
CA HIS A 89 1.16 8.69 0.89
C HIS A 89 0.69 9.44 2.14
N GLU A 90 -0.62 9.46 2.41
CA GLU A 90 -1.18 10.09 3.62
C GLU A 90 -0.75 9.34 4.89
N TYR A 91 -0.81 8.01 4.91
CA TYR A 91 -0.37 7.20 6.04
C TYR A 91 1.10 7.41 6.34
N ARG A 92 1.99 7.37 5.34
CA ARG A 92 3.42 7.64 5.53
C ARG A 92 3.69 9.05 6.03
N ARG A 93 2.92 10.04 5.58
CA ARG A 93 3.03 11.42 6.08
C ARG A 93 2.62 11.53 7.54
N LYS A 94 1.56 10.80 7.97
CA LYS A 94 1.19 10.72 9.39
C LYS A 94 2.31 10.09 10.22
N GLN A 95 2.88 8.97 9.76
CA GLN A 95 3.98 8.27 10.42
C GLN A 95 5.21 9.16 10.60
N GLN A 96 5.61 9.88 9.55
CA GLN A 96 6.74 10.81 9.62
C GLN A 96 6.49 11.98 10.58
N ARG A 97 5.26 12.45 10.69
CA ARG A 97 4.90 13.50 11.65
C ARG A 97 4.93 12.98 13.08
N ALA A 98 4.39 11.79 13.33
CA ALA A 98 4.43 11.15 14.64
C ALA A 98 5.88 10.94 15.09
N ALA A 99 6.73 10.38 14.24
CA ALA A 99 8.15 10.19 14.52
C ALA A 99 8.93 11.49 14.80
N ARG A 100 8.48 12.63 14.27
CA ARG A 100 9.09 13.94 14.56
C ARG A 100 8.53 14.61 15.81
N ALA A 101 7.32 14.24 16.25
CA ALA A 101 6.66 14.82 17.40
C ALA A 101 7.03 14.10 18.71
N GLU A 102 7.52 12.87 18.66
CA GLU A 102 8.07 12.18 19.83
C GLU A 102 9.43 12.81 20.17
N PRO A 103 9.61 13.33 21.42
CA PRO A 103 10.95 13.74 21.86
C PRO A 103 11.85 12.51 21.79
N MET A 104 13.08 12.69 21.27
CA MET A 104 14.11 11.65 21.13
C MET A 104 14.31 10.91 22.46
N THR A 105 13.51 9.88 22.68
CA THR A 105 13.80 8.82 23.63
C THR A 105 14.62 7.82 22.82
N GLU A 106 15.87 7.66 23.18
CA GLU A 106 16.77 6.71 22.56
C GLU A 106 16.11 5.32 22.50
N GLY A 107 15.97 4.75 21.30
CA GLY A 107 15.76 3.31 21.14
C GLY A 107 14.38 2.81 20.83
N HIS A 108 13.66 3.39 19.84
CA HIS A 108 12.72 2.56 19.09
C HIS A 108 13.38 2.20 17.76
N PRO A 109 13.79 0.94 17.56
CA PRO A 109 14.17 0.47 16.24
C PRO A 109 12.96 0.69 15.33
N ALA A 110 13.20 1.24 14.14
CA ALA A 110 12.21 1.22 13.08
C ALA A 110 11.58 -0.18 13.08
N HIS A 111 10.26 -0.26 13.26
CA HIS A 111 9.57 -1.55 13.36
C HIS A 111 9.87 -2.33 12.09
N GLY A 112 10.78 -3.30 12.24
CA GLY A 112 10.97 -4.34 11.26
C GLY A 112 9.69 -5.17 11.15
N PRO A 113 9.56 -6.00 10.10
CA PRO A 113 8.40 -6.86 9.91
C PRO A 113 8.10 -7.65 11.18
N SER A 114 6.80 -7.81 11.51
CA SER A 114 6.32 -8.59 12.65
C SER A 114 6.97 -9.99 12.66
N PRO A 115 7.21 -10.62 13.83
CA PRO A 115 7.71 -11.99 13.90
C PRO A 115 6.90 -13.02 13.09
N LEU A 116 5.60 -12.80 12.92
CA LEU A 116 4.71 -13.59 12.07
C LEU A 116 4.98 -13.37 10.56
N ASP A 117 5.26 -12.14 10.16
CA ASP A 117 5.68 -11.81 8.79
C ASP A 117 7.08 -12.35 8.46
N GLN A 118 7.95 -12.48 9.46
CA GLN A 118 9.29 -13.04 9.30
C GLN A 118 9.29 -14.55 9.11
N ALA A 119 8.34 -15.28 9.70
CA ALA A 119 8.28 -16.74 9.60
C ALA A 119 7.80 -17.23 8.23
N SER A 120 7.10 -16.42 7.45
CA SER A 120 6.47 -16.78 6.17
C SER A 120 7.15 -16.20 4.92
N SER A 121 8.04 -15.23 5.07
CA SER A 121 8.70 -14.59 3.92
C SER A 121 9.99 -15.31 3.55
N THR A 122 10.06 -15.80 2.32
CA THR A 122 11.33 -16.26 1.74
C THR A 122 12.35 -15.11 1.72
N GLU A 123 13.64 -15.42 1.80
CA GLU A 123 14.73 -14.41 1.73
C GLU A 123 14.57 -13.49 0.51
N ALA A 124 14.09 -14.02 -0.59
CA ALA A 124 13.78 -13.24 -1.79
C ALA A 124 12.74 -12.12 -1.55
N LEU A 125 11.69 -12.38 -0.76
CA LEU A 125 10.69 -11.34 -0.44
C LEU A 125 11.29 -10.24 0.45
N ARG A 126 12.15 -10.61 1.40
CA ARG A 126 12.85 -9.61 2.24
C ARG A 126 13.77 -8.72 1.41
N LEU A 127 14.48 -9.28 0.44
CA LEU A 127 15.33 -8.51 -0.48
C LEU A 127 14.50 -7.53 -1.32
N VAL A 128 13.34 -7.96 -1.84
CA VAL A 128 12.44 -7.09 -2.58
C VAL A 128 11.92 -5.95 -1.69
N ASP A 129 11.46 -6.25 -0.47
CA ASP A 129 10.96 -5.23 0.47
C ASP A 129 12.08 -4.23 0.85
N ALA A 130 13.30 -4.70 1.12
CA ALA A 130 14.46 -3.85 1.39
C ALA A 130 14.82 -2.97 0.19
N PHE A 131 14.80 -3.52 -1.01
CA PHE A 131 14.99 -2.76 -2.24
C PHE A 131 13.94 -1.67 -2.42
N LEU A 132 12.66 -2.02 -2.28
CA LEU A 132 11.57 -1.05 -2.39
C LEU A 132 11.70 0.08 -1.36
N ALA A 133 12.11 -0.23 -0.14
CA ALA A 133 12.37 0.76 0.91
C ALA A 133 13.50 1.74 0.55
N SER A 134 14.49 1.31 -0.25
CA SER A 134 15.61 2.15 -0.70
C SER A 134 15.26 3.14 -1.81
N LEU A 135 14.12 2.93 -2.50
CA LEU A 135 13.69 3.79 -3.60
C LEU A 135 12.90 5.01 -3.11
N ASP A 136 13.04 6.12 -3.82
CA ASP A 136 12.06 7.21 -3.70
C ASP A 136 10.69 6.76 -4.21
N ASP A 137 9.64 7.44 -3.74
CA ASP A 137 8.25 7.10 -4.02
C ASP A 137 7.94 6.99 -5.52
N ASN A 138 8.49 7.88 -6.34
CA ASN A 138 8.22 7.90 -7.76
C ASN A 138 8.75 6.67 -8.48
N LYS A 139 9.97 6.24 -8.13
CA LYS A 139 10.59 5.04 -8.69
C LYS A 139 9.95 3.78 -8.12
N ARG A 140 9.68 3.77 -6.81
CA ARG A 140 9.00 2.66 -6.12
C ARG A 140 7.66 2.35 -6.77
N ASN A 141 6.81 3.36 -6.97
CA ASN A 141 5.48 3.20 -7.56
C ASN A 141 5.54 2.60 -8.96
N VAL A 142 6.41 3.14 -9.82
CA VAL A 142 6.57 2.62 -11.18
C VAL A 142 7.12 1.20 -11.18
N PHE A 143 8.08 0.89 -10.30
CA PHE A 143 8.65 -0.44 -10.19
C PHE A 143 7.62 -1.47 -9.71
N ILE A 144 6.85 -1.16 -8.67
CA ILE A 144 5.77 -2.04 -8.17
C ILE A 144 4.79 -2.36 -9.30
N LEU A 145 4.29 -1.33 -9.99
CA LEU A 145 3.27 -1.52 -11.03
C LEU A 145 3.79 -2.32 -12.23
N ALA A 146 5.02 -2.05 -12.68
CA ALA A 146 5.59 -2.71 -13.85
C ALA A 146 6.07 -4.13 -13.54
N GLU A 147 6.87 -4.31 -12.48
CA GLU A 147 7.58 -5.56 -12.24
C GLU A 147 6.80 -6.55 -11.37
N LEU A 148 6.02 -6.05 -10.42
CA LEU A 148 5.32 -6.92 -9.47
C LEU A 148 3.84 -7.10 -9.84
N GLU A 149 3.21 -6.07 -10.40
CA GLU A 149 1.80 -6.10 -10.81
C GLU A 149 1.60 -6.26 -12.32
N GLN A 150 2.70 -6.33 -13.10
CA GLN A 150 2.72 -6.61 -14.54
C GLN A 150 1.82 -5.67 -15.37
N MET A 151 1.69 -4.41 -14.94
CA MET A 151 0.91 -3.41 -15.66
C MET A 151 1.69 -2.84 -16.83
N SER A 152 1.00 -2.53 -17.91
CA SER A 152 1.60 -1.87 -19.07
C SER A 152 1.97 -0.40 -18.76
N ALA A 153 2.96 0.14 -19.46
CA ALA A 153 3.39 1.52 -19.25
C ALA A 153 2.27 2.57 -19.46
N PRO A 154 1.32 2.43 -20.42
CA PRO A 154 0.15 3.31 -20.52
C PRO A 154 -0.77 3.25 -19.29
N GLU A 155 -1.04 2.05 -18.74
CA GLU A 155 -1.84 1.89 -17.52
C GLU A 155 -1.15 2.55 -16.32
N ILE A 156 0.16 2.36 -16.17
CA ILE A 156 0.97 3.02 -15.14
C ILE A 156 0.92 4.54 -15.26
N ALA A 157 1.03 5.07 -16.49
CA ALA A 157 0.92 6.50 -16.75
C ALA A 157 -0.43 7.06 -16.28
N THR A 158 -1.51 6.32 -16.55
CA THR A 158 -2.87 6.66 -16.10
C THR A 158 -3.01 6.56 -14.58
N ALA A 159 -2.57 5.45 -13.96
CA ALA A 159 -2.67 5.22 -12.52
C ALA A 159 -1.95 6.28 -11.69
N LEU A 160 -0.77 6.72 -12.16
CA LEU A 160 0.08 7.70 -11.48
C LEU A 160 -0.13 9.14 -11.97
N SER A 161 -1.02 9.36 -12.96
CA SER A 161 -1.27 10.67 -13.58
C SER A 161 0.01 11.34 -14.08
N VAL A 162 0.88 10.58 -14.75
CA VAL A 162 2.16 11.06 -15.31
C VAL A 162 2.24 10.80 -16.82
N LYS A 163 3.15 11.47 -17.50
CA LYS A 163 3.41 11.23 -18.92
C LYS A 163 4.05 9.85 -19.15
N LEU A 164 3.74 9.20 -20.25
CA LEU A 164 4.28 7.88 -20.62
C LEU A 164 5.83 7.86 -20.61
N ASN A 165 6.47 8.90 -21.15
CA ASN A 165 7.94 9.01 -21.14
C ASN A 165 8.50 9.11 -19.72
N THR A 166 7.74 9.66 -18.76
CA THR A 166 8.12 9.69 -17.34
C THR A 166 8.12 8.29 -16.75
N VAL A 167 7.16 7.45 -17.13
CA VAL A 167 7.14 6.03 -16.71
C VAL A 167 8.38 5.32 -17.19
N TYR A 168 8.69 5.41 -18.49
CA TYR A 168 9.88 4.74 -19.04
C TYR A 168 11.19 5.20 -18.39
N SER A 169 11.35 6.52 -18.17
CA SER A 169 12.57 7.05 -17.55
C SER A 169 12.72 6.60 -16.10
N ARG A 170 11.63 6.63 -15.30
CA ARG A 170 11.63 6.19 -13.91
C ARG A 170 11.88 4.69 -13.81
N LEU A 171 11.22 3.89 -14.67
CA LEU A 171 11.37 2.45 -14.68
C LEU A 171 12.80 2.02 -15.04
N ARG A 172 13.43 2.67 -16.04
CA ARG A 172 14.82 2.41 -16.39
C ARG A 172 15.75 2.63 -15.20
N VAL A 173 15.63 3.78 -14.52
CA VAL A 173 16.48 4.08 -13.36
C VAL A 173 16.21 3.11 -12.20
N ALA A 174 14.93 2.74 -11.97
CA ALA A 174 14.57 1.78 -10.92
C ALA A 174 15.15 0.38 -11.21
N ARG A 175 15.12 -0.09 -12.46
CA ARG A 175 15.74 -1.36 -12.87
C ARG A 175 17.28 -1.34 -12.69
N GLU A 176 17.93 -0.25 -13.10
CA GLU A 176 19.38 -0.08 -12.90
C GLU A 176 19.74 -0.14 -11.41
N ALA A 177 18.94 0.53 -10.55
CA ALA A 177 19.11 0.49 -9.10
C ALA A 177 18.88 -0.93 -8.54
N PHE A 178 17.91 -1.68 -9.06
CA PHE A 178 17.64 -3.05 -8.65
C PHE A 178 18.82 -3.99 -8.94
N PHE A 179 19.38 -3.93 -10.14
CA PHE A 179 20.55 -4.73 -10.46
C PHE A 179 21.79 -4.35 -9.64
N ALA A 180 21.96 -3.07 -9.32
CA ALA A 180 23.02 -2.63 -8.43
C ALA A 180 22.82 -3.16 -6.99
N PHE A 181 21.60 -3.13 -6.48
CA PHE A 181 21.23 -3.65 -5.17
C PHE A 181 21.47 -5.15 -5.07
N LEU A 182 21.09 -5.95 -6.09
CA LEU A 182 21.32 -7.39 -6.10
C LEU A 182 22.81 -7.74 -6.09
N ARG A 183 23.63 -7.01 -6.84
CA ARG A 183 25.11 -7.24 -6.82
C ARG A 183 25.67 -7.01 -5.42
N GLN A 184 25.26 -5.92 -4.74
CA GLN A 184 25.72 -5.64 -3.38
C GLN A 184 25.26 -6.69 -2.36
N ALA A 185 24.02 -7.21 -2.52
CA ALA A 185 23.51 -8.27 -1.66
C ALA A 185 24.24 -9.62 -1.89
N SER A 186 24.69 -9.89 -3.11
CA SER A 186 25.45 -11.11 -3.45
C SER A 186 26.91 -11.06 -2.99
N ASP A 187 27.46 -9.87 -2.79
CA ASP A 187 28.85 -9.66 -2.34
C ASP A 187 28.98 -9.63 -0.80
N GLN A 188 27.88 -9.74 -0.07
CA GLN A 188 27.91 -9.87 1.40
C GLN A 188 27.95 -11.37 1.76
N PRO A 189 29.03 -11.82 2.44
CA PRO A 189 29.24 -13.22 2.81
C PRO A 189 28.24 -13.69 3.88
#